data_4d580b330de9e918204d8916d534b434
#
_entry.id   4d580b330de9e918204d8916d534b434
#
_cell.length_a   1.000
_cell.length_b   1.000
_cell.length_c   1.000
_cell.angle_alpha   90.00
_cell.angle_beta   90.00
_cell.angle_gamma   90.00
#
_symmetry.space_group_name_H-M   'P 1'
#
loop_
_entity.id
_entity.type
_entity.pdbx_description
1 polymer ?
#
loop_
_entity_poly.entity_id
_entity_poly.type
_entity_poly.pdbx_seq_one_letter_code
_entity_poly.pdbx_strand_id
1 'polypeptide(L)'
;MTDSIFEIANSNYNQNIEYQVSFSMAEIYNEKVHDLFTEINSKKNERTALKIENCKAKNLSCFPVRNSNDIAHYLEKGYKNRSIASTNMNEYSSRAHTIATIYLAQINTTEKSTMKSQIHIVDLAGSERAAKTGAEGTRLEEGGKINRSLMHLGMVIREIERLRRELQETLNGSKVSTFKNIVISSILKQYFWAGLK
;
A
#
# COMPACT_ATOMS: atom_id res chain seq x y z
N MET A 1 9.36 -12.55 7.53
CA MET A 1 9.46 -11.09 7.34
C MET A 1 8.82 -10.31 8.49
N THR A 2 7.56 -10.55 8.85
CA THR A 2 6.91 -9.85 9.97
C THR A 2 7.57 -10.15 11.30
N ASP A 3 7.95 -11.40 11.57
CA ASP A 3 8.67 -11.79 12.79
C ASP A 3 9.99 -11.05 12.94
N SER A 4 10.76 -10.95 11.85
CA SER A 4 12.05 -10.22 11.86
C SER A 4 11.91 -8.74 12.22
N ILE A 5 10.79 -8.08 11.89
CA ILE A 5 10.53 -6.69 12.29
C ILE A 5 10.40 -6.61 13.82
N PHE A 6 9.64 -7.53 14.42
CA PHE A 6 9.43 -7.54 15.86
C PHE A 6 10.62 -8.08 16.63
N GLU A 7 11.40 -9.00 16.06
CA GLU A 7 12.69 -9.43 16.62
C GLU A 7 13.65 -8.24 16.75
N ILE A 8 13.78 -7.42 15.72
CA ILE A 8 14.59 -6.20 15.75
C ILE A 8 13.99 -5.16 16.71
N ALA A 9 12.67 -4.96 16.68
CA ALA A 9 12.00 -3.98 17.53
C ALA A 9 12.07 -4.36 19.03
N ASN A 10 12.09 -5.64 19.34
CA ASN A 10 12.17 -6.17 20.71
C ASN A 10 13.60 -6.47 21.16
N SER A 11 14.57 -6.47 20.23
CA SER A 11 15.98 -6.62 20.61
C SER A 11 16.44 -5.37 21.36
N ASN A 12 16.68 -5.51 22.66
CA ASN A 12 17.14 -4.43 23.56
C ASN A 12 18.59 -3.95 23.25
N TYR A 13 19.00 -3.94 21.99
CA TYR A 13 20.34 -3.55 21.57
C TYR A 13 20.65 -2.07 21.86
N ASN A 14 19.64 -1.24 21.96
CA ASN A 14 19.86 0.17 22.30
C ASN A 14 18.69 0.67 23.18
N GLN A 15 18.96 0.84 24.47
CA GLN A 15 18.00 1.29 25.49
C GLN A 15 17.39 2.67 25.18
N ASN A 16 18.01 3.42 24.27
CA ASN A 16 17.56 4.76 23.88
C ASN A 16 16.67 4.75 22.62
N ILE A 17 16.33 3.59 22.06
CA ILE A 17 15.52 3.48 20.86
C ILE A 17 14.22 2.75 21.19
N GLU A 18 13.12 3.43 20.95
CA GLU A 18 11.77 2.89 21.03
C GLU A 18 11.23 2.65 19.62
N TYR A 19 10.59 1.50 19.40
CA TYR A 19 9.95 1.15 18.13
C TYR A 19 8.43 1.16 18.28
N GLN A 20 7.75 1.83 17.35
CA GLN A 20 6.31 1.80 17.24
C GLN A 20 5.93 1.24 15.87
N VAL A 21 5.14 0.17 15.86
CA VAL A 21 4.67 -0.48 14.64
C VAL A 21 3.16 -0.31 14.54
N SER A 22 2.68 0.05 13.35
CA SER A 22 1.25 0.12 13.09
C SER A 22 0.92 -0.40 11.69
N PHE A 23 -0.35 -0.76 11.47
CA PHE A 23 -0.82 -1.43 10.29
C PHE A 23 -2.06 -0.75 9.72
N SER A 24 -2.15 -0.66 8.41
CA SER A 24 -3.34 -0.23 7.68
C SER A 24 -3.57 -1.10 6.45
N MET A 25 -4.81 -1.15 5.97
CA MET A 25 -5.15 -1.89 4.75
C MET A 25 -6.20 -1.14 3.95
N ALA A 26 -5.88 -0.86 2.70
CA ALA A 26 -6.74 -0.14 1.77
C ALA A 26 -6.99 -0.96 0.51
N GLU A 27 -8.09 -0.68 -0.15
CA GLU A 27 -8.47 -1.22 -1.44
C GLU A 27 -8.57 -0.09 -2.45
N ILE A 28 -8.10 -0.33 -3.67
CA ILE A 28 -8.31 0.56 -4.81
C ILE A 28 -9.23 -0.15 -5.80
N TYR A 29 -10.41 0.39 -5.95
CA TYR A 29 -11.41 -0.11 -6.87
C TYR A 29 -12.04 1.05 -7.64
N ASN A 30 -12.13 0.92 -8.96
CA ASN A 30 -12.72 1.93 -9.84
C ASN A 30 -12.11 3.34 -9.63
N GLU A 31 -10.78 3.42 -9.53
CA GLU A 31 -10.00 4.66 -9.28
C GLU A 31 -10.32 5.34 -7.93
N LYS A 32 -11.00 4.66 -7.01
CA LYS A 32 -11.31 5.13 -5.65
C LYS A 32 -10.58 4.30 -4.61
N VAL A 33 -10.17 4.95 -3.53
CA VAL A 33 -9.53 4.30 -2.39
C VAL A 33 -10.53 4.10 -1.29
N HIS A 34 -10.61 2.89 -0.77
CA HIS A 34 -11.49 2.52 0.32
C HIS A 34 -10.70 1.92 1.47
N ASP A 35 -11.09 2.25 2.69
CA ASP A 35 -10.54 1.66 3.90
C ASP A 35 -11.22 0.31 4.15
N LEU A 36 -10.44 -0.77 4.23
CA LEU A 36 -10.99 -2.10 4.46
C LEU A 36 -11.48 -2.35 5.90
N PHE A 37 -11.20 -1.43 6.82
CA PHE A 37 -11.66 -1.52 8.20
C PHE A 37 -12.90 -0.69 8.51
N THR A 38 -13.37 0.11 7.57
CA THR A 38 -14.63 0.85 7.71
C THR A 38 -15.84 0.01 7.30
N GLU A 39 -16.99 0.32 7.88
CA GLU A 39 -18.25 -0.34 7.57
C GLU A 39 -18.71 -0.02 6.14
N ILE A 40 -19.43 -0.98 5.56
CA ILE A 40 -20.11 -0.80 4.28
C ILE A 40 -21.38 0.01 4.53
N ASN A 41 -21.56 1.07 3.77
CA ASN A 41 -22.81 1.83 3.79
C ASN A 41 -23.95 0.95 3.25
N SER A 42 -24.86 0.53 4.12
CA SER A 42 -25.95 -0.39 3.78
C SER A 42 -26.89 0.15 2.69
N LYS A 43 -27.01 1.48 2.55
CA LYS A 43 -27.87 2.08 1.50
C LYS A 43 -27.22 2.06 0.11
N LYS A 44 -25.90 2.13 0.04
CA LYS A 44 -25.14 2.18 -1.23
C LYS A 44 -24.42 0.86 -1.54
N ASN A 45 -24.38 -0.05 -0.59
CA ASN A 45 -23.59 -1.29 -0.65
C ASN A 45 -22.10 -1.05 -1.02
N GLU A 46 -21.57 0.12 -0.66
CA GLU A 46 -20.22 0.55 -0.93
C GLU A 46 -19.59 1.16 0.33
N ARG A 47 -18.25 1.07 0.44
CA ARG A 47 -17.50 1.85 1.43
C ARG A 47 -17.36 3.29 0.94
N THR A 48 -17.30 4.22 1.88
CA THR A 48 -17.00 5.61 1.54
C THR A 48 -15.59 5.72 0.98
N ALA A 49 -15.46 6.35 -0.19
CA ALA A 49 -14.16 6.59 -0.79
C ALA A 49 -13.37 7.60 0.05
N LEU A 50 -12.10 7.30 0.28
CA LEU A 50 -11.19 8.20 0.99
C LEU A 50 -10.70 9.30 0.05
N LYS A 51 -10.55 10.50 0.60
CA LYS A 51 -9.93 11.62 -0.11
C LYS A 51 -8.41 11.45 -0.14
N ILE A 52 -7.81 11.67 -1.31
CA ILE A 52 -6.35 11.67 -1.45
C ILE A 52 -5.84 13.10 -1.37
N GLU A 53 -4.97 13.36 -0.41
CA GLU A 53 -4.30 14.65 -0.25
C GLU A 53 -2.82 14.44 -0.01
N ASN A 54 -1.97 15.19 -0.71
CA ASN A 54 -0.51 15.06 -0.64
C ASN A 54 -0.04 13.60 -0.81
N CYS A 55 -0.61 12.90 -1.79
CA CYS A 55 -0.32 11.49 -2.08
C CYS A 55 -0.55 10.55 -0.88
N LYS A 56 -1.54 10.83 -0.04
CA LYS A 56 -1.95 10.00 1.10
C LYS A 56 -3.47 9.91 1.17
N ALA A 57 -3.97 8.73 1.51
CA ALA A 57 -5.37 8.55 1.84
C ALA A 57 -5.65 9.19 3.20
N LYS A 58 -6.53 10.20 3.23
CA LYS A 58 -6.96 10.83 4.48
C LYS A 58 -7.87 9.89 5.26
N ASN A 59 -7.70 9.90 6.58
CA ASN A 59 -8.51 9.12 7.52
C ASN A 59 -8.48 7.60 7.28
N LEU A 60 -7.42 7.08 6.63
CA LEU A 60 -7.20 5.65 6.55
C LEU A 60 -6.96 5.11 7.95
N SER A 61 -7.72 4.08 8.36
CA SER A 61 -7.56 3.43 9.65
C SER A 61 -6.16 2.85 9.81
N CYS A 62 -5.54 3.13 10.94
CA CYS A 62 -4.20 2.66 11.26
C CYS A 62 -4.20 2.16 12.71
N PHE A 63 -3.82 0.89 12.89
CA PHE A 63 -3.88 0.21 14.17
C PHE A 63 -2.48 -0.10 14.69
N PRO A 64 -2.17 0.15 15.96
CA PRO A 64 -0.93 -0.29 16.55
C PRO A 64 -0.88 -1.82 16.59
N VAL A 65 0.29 -2.39 16.29
CA VAL A 65 0.54 -3.84 16.30
C VAL A 65 1.80 -4.13 17.11
N ARG A 66 1.79 -5.20 17.91
CA ARG A 66 2.86 -5.54 18.85
C ARG A 66 3.64 -6.79 18.47
N ASN A 67 3.09 -7.59 17.59
CA ASN A 67 3.67 -8.86 17.13
C ASN A 67 3.13 -9.24 15.75
N SER A 68 3.67 -10.29 15.17
CA SER A 68 3.26 -10.80 13.86
C SER A 68 1.82 -11.33 13.84
N ASN A 69 1.30 -11.83 14.97
CA ASN A 69 -0.07 -12.33 15.07
C ASN A 69 -1.08 -11.18 14.94
N ASP A 70 -0.77 -10.00 15.49
CA ASP A 70 -1.62 -8.82 15.31
C ASP A 70 -1.73 -8.43 13.82
N ILE A 71 -0.60 -8.47 13.08
CA ILE A 71 -0.60 -8.22 11.64
C ILE A 71 -1.42 -9.27 10.90
N ALA A 72 -1.25 -10.55 11.24
CA ALA A 72 -2.03 -11.64 10.64
C ALA A 72 -3.53 -11.47 10.90
N HIS A 73 -3.91 -11.11 12.13
CA HIS A 73 -5.30 -10.82 12.50
C HIS A 73 -5.91 -9.68 11.65
N TYR A 74 -5.19 -8.55 11.51
CA TYR A 74 -5.69 -7.44 10.70
C TYR A 74 -5.71 -7.77 9.22
N LEU A 75 -4.77 -8.53 8.69
CA LEU A 75 -4.79 -9.04 7.31
C LEU A 75 -6.04 -9.89 7.07
N GLU A 76 -6.31 -10.88 7.92
CA GLU A 76 -7.48 -11.74 7.82
C GLU A 76 -8.78 -10.92 7.87
N LYS A 77 -8.89 -10.00 8.83
CA LYS A 77 -10.03 -9.09 8.96
C LYS A 77 -10.23 -8.23 7.70
N GLY A 78 -9.16 -7.67 7.14
CA GLY A 78 -9.22 -6.88 5.93
C GLY A 78 -9.67 -7.70 4.72
N TYR A 79 -9.14 -8.90 4.52
CA TYR A 79 -9.59 -9.81 3.46
C TYR A 79 -11.02 -10.28 3.64
N LYS A 80 -11.46 -10.57 4.86
CA LYS A 80 -12.86 -10.88 5.15
C LYS A 80 -13.78 -9.71 4.79
N ASN A 81 -13.40 -8.51 5.15
CA ASN A 81 -14.15 -7.31 4.81
C ASN A 81 -14.19 -7.04 3.29
N ARG A 82 -13.10 -7.36 2.57
CA ARG A 82 -13.06 -7.31 1.11
C ARG A 82 -14.04 -8.31 0.50
N SER A 83 -14.09 -9.55 0.99
CA SER A 83 -14.99 -10.59 0.46
C SER A 83 -16.47 -10.28 0.69
N ILE A 84 -16.84 -9.64 1.79
CA ILE A 84 -18.22 -9.21 2.07
C ILE A 84 -18.71 -8.21 1.02
N ALA A 85 -17.84 -7.31 0.54
CA ALA A 85 -18.18 -6.39 -0.55
C ALA A 85 -18.36 -7.09 -1.90
N SER A 86 -17.74 -8.25 -2.09
CA SER A 86 -17.74 -9.00 -3.34
C SER A 86 -18.94 -9.94 -3.55
N THR A 87 -19.73 -10.25 -2.51
CA THR A 87 -20.84 -11.24 -2.58
C THR A 87 -21.94 -10.89 -3.57
N ASN A 88 -22.00 -9.66 -4.06
CA ASN A 88 -22.96 -9.24 -5.09
C ASN A 88 -22.39 -9.14 -6.51
N MET A 89 -21.07 -9.42 -6.71
CA MET A 89 -20.42 -9.33 -8.03
C MET A 89 -19.30 -10.38 -8.15
N ASN A 90 -19.55 -11.44 -8.92
CA ASN A 90 -18.69 -12.64 -9.07
C ASN A 90 -17.23 -12.42 -9.54
N GLU A 91 -16.75 -11.20 -9.70
CA GLU A 91 -15.38 -10.90 -10.18
C GLU A 91 -14.73 -9.71 -9.48
N TYR A 92 -15.27 -9.23 -8.37
CA TYR A 92 -14.78 -8.04 -7.67
C TYR A 92 -13.31 -8.18 -7.25
N SER A 93 -12.90 -9.36 -6.78
CA SER A 93 -11.53 -9.63 -6.30
C SER A 93 -10.48 -9.50 -7.41
N SER A 94 -10.82 -9.83 -8.66
CA SER A 94 -9.90 -9.68 -9.81
C SER A 94 -9.76 -8.23 -10.31
N ARG A 95 -10.58 -7.29 -9.80
CA ARG A 95 -10.67 -5.92 -10.28
C ARG A 95 -10.22 -4.86 -9.28
N ALA A 96 -9.90 -5.25 -8.08
CA ALA A 96 -9.45 -4.36 -7.01
C ALA A 96 -8.01 -4.65 -6.60
N HIS A 97 -7.19 -3.61 -6.45
CA HIS A 97 -5.87 -3.72 -5.84
C HIS A 97 -5.99 -3.59 -4.34
N THR A 98 -5.27 -4.41 -3.59
CA THR A 98 -5.20 -4.30 -2.13
C THR A 98 -3.81 -3.86 -1.71
N ILE A 99 -3.74 -2.93 -0.77
CA ILE A 99 -2.50 -2.41 -0.22
C ILE A 99 -2.54 -2.57 1.29
N ALA A 100 -1.73 -3.48 1.82
CA ALA A 100 -1.45 -3.57 3.24
C ALA A 100 -0.16 -2.80 3.54
N THR A 101 -0.18 -1.92 4.54
CA THR A 101 0.97 -1.09 4.90
C THR A 101 1.35 -1.29 6.35
N ILE A 102 2.61 -1.62 6.58
CA ILE A 102 3.23 -1.63 7.90
C ILE A 102 4.01 -0.33 8.04
N TYR A 103 3.72 0.43 9.08
CA TYR A 103 4.43 1.65 9.45
C TYR A 103 5.36 1.33 10.62
N LEU A 104 6.59 1.74 10.51
CA LEU A 104 7.60 1.60 11.55
C LEU A 104 8.12 2.98 11.92
N ALA A 105 7.98 3.37 13.18
CA ALA A 105 8.62 4.55 13.74
C ALA A 105 9.71 4.09 14.72
N GLN A 106 10.93 4.57 14.50
CA GLN A 106 12.07 4.41 15.37
C GLN A 106 12.32 5.74 16.06
N ILE A 107 12.14 5.78 17.37
CA ILE A 107 12.22 6.98 18.19
C ILE A 107 13.50 6.90 19.00
N ASN A 108 14.44 7.81 18.76
CA ASN A 108 15.61 7.97 19.60
C ASN A 108 15.26 8.94 20.74
N THR A 109 15.16 8.43 21.97
CA THR A 109 14.77 9.20 23.13
C THR A 109 15.84 10.18 23.60
N THR A 110 17.12 9.89 23.35
CA THR A 110 18.24 10.76 23.71
C THR A 110 18.36 11.94 22.76
N GLU A 111 18.34 11.67 21.44
CA GLU A 111 18.48 12.70 20.40
C GLU A 111 17.14 13.39 20.08
N LYS A 112 16.02 12.93 20.64
CA LYS A 112 14.67 13.40 20.34
C LYS A 112 14.38 13.39 18.83
N SER A 113 14.92 12.41 18.13
CA SER A 113 14.75 12.23 16.69
C SER A 113 13.83 11.05 16.41
N THR A 114 13.08 11.12 15.30
CA THR A 114 12.19 10.03 14.87
C THR A 114 12.42 9.71 13.41
N MET A 115 12.77 8.46 13.13
CA MET A 115 12.85 7.93 11.77
C MET A 115 11.58 7.12 11.47
N LYS A 116 10.92 7.42 10.33
CA LYS A 116 9.70 6.73 9.90
C LYS A 116 9.94 5.96 8.62
N SER A 117 9.56 4.69 8.62
CA SER A 117 9.64 3.79 7.47
C SER A 117 8.29 3.17 7.19
N GLN A 118 8.07 2.70 5.96
CA GLN A 118 6.85 2.05 5.54
C GLN A 118 7.17 0.86 4.64
N ILE A 119 6.47 -0.24 4.85
CA ILE A 119 6.52 -1.43 4.01
C ILE A 119 5.13 -1.60 3.41
N HIS A 120 5.03 -1.59 2.08
CA HIS A 120 3.79 -1.82 1.36
C HIS A 120 3.79 -3.23 0.79
N ILE A 121 2.74 -3.98 1.09
CA ILE A 121 2.45 -5.30 0.53
C ILE A 121 1.26 -5.09 -0.39
N VAL A 122 1.46 -5.33 -1.69
CA VAL A 122 0.46 -5.01 -2.72
C VAL A 122 0.01 -6.29 -3.40
N ASP A 123 -1.30 -6.53 -3.36
CA ASP A 123 -1.99 -7.55 -4.15
C ASP A 123 -2.72 -6.84 -5.30
N LEU A 124 -2.27 -7.10 -6.53
CA LEU A 124 -2.75 -6.41 -7.72
C LEU A 124 -3.98 -7.10 -8.31
N ALA A 125 -4.89 -6.32 -8.86
CA ALA A 125 -5.97 -6.83 -9.70
C ALA A 125 -5.43 -7.57 -10.93
N GLY A 126 -6.24 -8.44 -11.51
CA GLY A 126 -5.89 -9.17 -12.73
C GLY A 126 -5.50 -8.24 -13.89
N SER A 127 -4.53 -8.67 -14.67
CA SER A 127 -4.02 -7.93 -15.84
C SER A 127 -4.67 -8.38 -17.16
N GLU A 128 -5.69 -9.20 -17.11
CA GLU A 128 -6.41 -9.71 -18.28
C GLU A 128 -7.05 -8.57 -19.08
N ARG A 129 -6.90 -8.63 -20.38
CA ARG A 129 -7.50 -7.62 -21.29
C ARG A 129 -9.01 -7.81 -21.32
N ALA A 130 -9.77 -6.77 -21.00
CA ALA A 130 -11.23 -6.76 -21.08
C ALA A 130 -11.76 -7.20 -22.46
N ALA A 131 -11.03 -6.91 -23.54
CA ALA A 131 -11.36 -7.33 -24.90
C ALA A 131 -11.32 -8.86 -25.11
N LYS A 132 -10.58 -9.63 -24.28
CA LYS A 132 -10.53 -11.09 -24.38
C LYS A 132 -11.67 -11.78 -23.62
N THR A 133 -12.34 -11.06 -22.72
CA THR A 133 -13.42 -11.60 -21.87
C THR A 133 -14.82 -11.39 -22.45
N GLY A 134 -14.95 -10.77 -23.65
CA GLY A 134 -16.25 -10.44 -24.25
C GLY A 134 -17.04 -9.40 -23.41
N ALA A 135 -16.37 -8.61 -22.59
CA ALA A 135 -17.00 -7.62 -21.73
C ALA A 135 -17.56 -6.45 -22.55
N GLU A 136 -18.83 -6.09 -22.30
CA GLU A 136 -19.52 -4.97 -22.94
C GLU A 136 -19.96 -3.92 -21.91
N GLY A 137 -20.16 -2.67 -22.35
CA GLY A 137 -20.70 -1.59 -21.54
C GLY A 137 -19.80 -1.24 -20.32
N THR A 138 -20.41 -1.17 -19.14
CA THR A 138 -19.73 -0.76 -17.90
C THR A 138 -18.57 -1.67 -17.50
N ARG A 139 -18.59 -2.95 -17.86
CA ARG A 139 -17.50 -3.89 -17.61
C ARG A 139 -16.26 -3.58 -18.45
N LEU A 140 -16.46 -3.09 -19.67
CA LEU A 140 -15.36 -2.68 -20.57
C LEU A 140 -14.67 -1.42 -20.02
N GLU A 141 -15.44 -0.43 -19.53
CA GLU A 141 -14.91 0.78 -18.90
C GLU A 141 -14.12 0.46 -17.63
N GLU A 142 -14.63 -0.42 -16.80
CA GLU A 142 -13.99 -0.87 -15.55
C GLU A 142 -12.66 -1.58 -15.84
N GLY A 143 -12.65 -2.52 -16.78
CA GLY A 143 -11.43 -3.18 -17.26
C GLY A 143 -10.40 -2.20 -17.81
N GLY A 144 -10.86 -1.13 -18.49
CA GLY A 144 -10.00 -0.03 -18.94
C GLY A 144 -9.32 0.71 -17.78
N LYS A 145 -10.02 0.96 -16.68
CA LYS A 145 -9.48 1.62 -15.49
C LYS A 145 -8.46 0.75 -14.76
N ILE A 146 -8.73 -0.57 -14.64
CA ILE A 146 -7.78 -1.53 -14.05
C ILE A 146 -6.48 -1.54 -14.86
N ASN A 147 -6.57 -1.70 -16.17
CA ASN A 147 -5.39 -1.71 -17.04
C ASN A 147 -4.63 -0.39 -17.01
N ARG A 148 -5.31 0.75 -16.86
CA ARG A 148 -4.69 2.06 -16.71
C ARG A 148 -3.90 2.14 -15.40
N SER A 149 -4.45 1.67 -14.27
CA SER A 149 -3.74 1.66 -12.99
C SER A 149 -2.49 0.80 -13.01
N LEU A 150 -2.55 -0.39 -13.64
CA LEU A 150 -1.41 -1.27 -13.83
C LEU A 150 -0.35 -0.67 -14.77
N MET A 151 -0.77 0.02 -15.82
CA MET A 151 0.13 0.74 -16.72
C MET A 151 0.88 1.85 -15.97
N HIS A 152 0.19 2.66 -15.17
CA HIS A 152 0.81 3.69 -14.35
C HIS A 152 1.81 3.10 -13.37
N LEU A 153 1.48 2.00 -12.69
CA LEU A 153 2.41 1.28 -11.83
C LEU A 153 3.68 0.85 -12.58
N GLY A 154 3.52 0.30 -13.78
CA GLY A 154 4.66 -0.08 -14.64
C GLY A 154 5.52 1.11 -15.06
N MET A 155 4.93 2.28 -15.30
CA MET A 155 5.67 3.52 -15.59
C MET A 155 6.47 3.96 -14.35
N VAL A 156 5.88 3.91 -13.18
CA VAL A 156 6.53 4.25 -11.91
C VAL A 156 7.73 3.37 -11.63
N ILE A 157 7.58 2.06 -11.78
CA ILE A 157 8.67 1.10 -11.57
C ILE A 157 9.84 1.40 -12.52
N ARG A 158 9.57 1.69 -13.79
CA ARG A 158 10.60 2.07 -14.76
C ARG A 158 11.32 3.36 -14.38
N GLU A 159 10.57 4.36 -13.90
CA GLU A 159 11.16 5.63 -13.49
C GLU A 159 12.04 5.49 -12.23
N ILE A 160 11.61 4.68 -11.26
CA ILE A 160 12.41 4.31 -10.09
C ILE A 160 13.72 3.63 -10.50
N GLU A 161 13.65 2.70 -11.45
CA GLU A 161 14.81 2.01 -11.99
C GLU A 161 15.77 2.96 -12.71
N ARG A 162 15.25 3.92 -13.47
CA ARG A 162 16.03 4.96 -14.13
C ARG A 162 16.78 5.82 -13.13
N LEU A 163 16.06 6.38 -12.15
CA LEU A 163 16.63 7.22 -11.10
C LEU A 163 17.65 6.45 -10.24
N ARG A 164 17.40 5.18 -9.97
CA ARG A 164 18.35 4.31 -9.27
C ARG A 164 19.67 4.18 -10.04
N ARG A 165 19.62 3.99 -11.35
CA ARG A 165 20.82 3.90 -12.19
C ARG A 165 21.59 5.21 -12.19
N GLU A 166 20.93 6.33 -12.42
CA GLU A 166 21.55 7.66 -12.39
C GLU A 166 22.24 7.97 -11.05
N LEU A 167 21.59 7.63 -9.93
CA LEU A 167 22.18 7.77 -8.59
C LEU A 167 23.41 6.85 -8.38
N GLN A 168 23.37 5.62 -8.92
CA GLN A 168 24.51 4.72 -8.84
C GLN A 168 25.72 5.25 -9.64
N GLU A 169 25.49 5.81 -10.81
CA GLU A 169 26.51 6.41 -11.65
C GLU A 169 27.12 7.66 -11.00
N THR A 170 26.28 8.51 -10.38
CA THR A 170 26.71 9.78 -9.75
C THR A 170 27.49 9.56 -8.44
N LEU A 171 27.19 8.52 -7.67
CA LEU A 171 27.74 8.32 -6.32
C LEU A 171 28.92 7.34 -6.23
N ASN A 172 29.51 6.91 -7.35
CA ASN A 172 30.71 6.01 -7.37
C ASN A 172 30.62 4.86 -6.33
N GLY A 173 29.46 4.28 -6.11
CA GLY A 173 29.26 3.01 -5.42
C GLY A 173 29.17 3.03 -3.89
N SER A 174 29.52 4.07 -3.16
CA SER A 174 29.80 3.93 -1.72
C SER A 174 28.68 4.31 -0.71
N LYS A 175 27.54 4.88 -1.10
CA LYS A 175 26.43 5.24 -0.18
C LYS A 175 25.00 4.95 -0.69
N VAL A 176 24.86 4.02 -1.60
CA VAL A 176 23.59 3.79 -2.34
C VAL A 176 22.51 3.09 -1.51
N SER A 177 22.84 2.34 -0.44
CA SER A 177 21.84 1.50 0.23
C SER A 177 20.79 2.29 1.03
N THR A 178 21.20 3.35 1.71
CA THR A 178 20.29 4.17 2.55
C THR A 178 19.39 5.07 1.71
N PHE A 179 19.93 5.64 0.62
CA PHE A 179 19.13 6.43 -0.33
C PHE A 179 18.14 5.61 -1.12
N LYS A 180 18.44 4.33 -1.44
CA LYS A 180 17.54 3.42 -2.16
C LYS A 180 16.15 3.33 -1.53
N ASN A 181 16.09 3.14 -0.22
CA ASN A 181 14.82 2.92 0.48
C ASN A 181 13.98 4.20 0.61
N ILE A 182 14.62 5.36 0.75
CA ILE A 182 13.95 6.66 0.89
C ILE A 182 13.34 7.10 -0.44
N VAL A 183 14.08 6.99 -1.54
CA VAL A 183 13.62 7.42 -2.88
C VAL A 183 12.51 6.51 -3.39
N ILE A 184 12.65 5.18 -3.28
CA ILE A 184 11.62 4.21 -3.71
C ILE A 184 10.32 4.43 -2.96
N SER A 185 10.36 4.63 -1.64
CA SER A 185 9.14 4.87 -0.85
C SER A 185 8.46 6.20 -1.19
N SER A 186 9.22 7.24 -1.50
CA SER A 186 8.67 8.56 -1.87
C SER A 186 8.06 8.55 -3.27
N ILE A 187 8.72 7.90 -4.23
CA ILE A 187 8.26 7.83 -5.61
C ILE A 187 7.02 6.91 -5.73
N LEU A 188 7.00 5.75 -5.08
CA LEU A 188 5.82 4.90 -5.03
C LEU A 188 4.61 5.65 -4.43
N LYS A 189 4.82 6.46 -3.39
CA LYS A 189 3.76 7.32 -2.84
C LYS A 189 3.27 8.35 -3.85
N GLN A 190 4.20 9.05 -4.50
CA GLN A 190 3.86 10.18 -5.36
C GLN A 190 3.10 9.73 -6.62
N TYR A 191 3.49 8.62 -7.24
CA TYR A 191 2.92 8.19 -8.52
C TYR A 191 1.77 7.19 -8.37
N PHE A 192 1.84 6.28 -7.41
CA PHE A 192 0.75 5.33 -7.18
C PHE A 192 -0.55 6.03 -6.78
N TRP A 193 -0.44 7.09 -5.96
CA TRP A 193 -1.58 7.91 -5.56
C TRP A 193 -1.90 9.06 -6.53
N ALA A 194 -0.95 9.51 -7.34
CA ALA A 194 -1.18 10.56 -8.34
C ALA A 194 -1.92 10.04 -9.59
N GLY A 195 -1.77 8.75 -9.92
CA GLY A 195 -2.50 8.10 -11.01
C GLY A 195 -3.99 7.89 -10.74
N LEU A 196 -4.47 8.24 -9.52
CA LEU A 196 -5.87 8.15 -9.09
C LEU A 196 -6.63 9.49 -9.18
N LYS A 197 -6.06 10.50 -9.85
CA LYS A 197 -6.72 11.80 -10.13
C LYS A 197 -7.45 11.80 -11.45
#